data_e71ce098e8e05cfd1cc84cc2008a34d6
#
_entry.id   e71ce098e8e05cfd1cc84cc2008a34d6
#
_cell.length_a   1.000
_cell.length_b   1.000
_cell.length_c   1.000
_cell.angle_alpha   90.00
_cell.angle_beta   90.00
_cell.angle_gamma   90.00
#
_symmetry.space_group_name_H-M   'P 1'
#
loop_
_entity.id
_entity.type
_entity.pdbx_description
1 polymer ?
#
loop_
_entity_poly.entity_id
_entity_poly.type
_entity_poly.pdbx_seq_one_letter_code
_entity_poly.pdbx_strand_id
1 'polypeptide(L)'
;PKGCGTLYISPRLKSFPALLQGGGQEGGYRSGTEATPAIFGFAAACTALSATFNADAARERALLNNAVSQLSKLDGLVVNGAHDAPHILSLSVPGVPTQNTINILQDHGICVSAGSACAKGHRSHVLEAMGLPPEIMDGSFRVSLCRDTTAEELDTLVSVIREEIIPRAR
;
A
#
# COMPACT_ATOMS: atom_id res chain seq x y z
N PRO A 1 7.83 13.76 7.52
CA PRO A 1 6.74 14.38 8.30
C PRO A 1 5.50 14.61 7.43
N LYS A 2 4.31 14.67 8.04
CA LYS A 2 3.07 15.02 7.35
C LYS A 2 3.00 16.52 7.08
N GLY A 3 2.24 16.94 6.05
CA GLY A 3 2.05 18.34 5.69
C GLY A 3 3.09 18.89 4.70
N CYS A 4 3.92 18.03 4.13
CA CYS A 4 4.88 18.37 3.10
C CYS A 4 4.81 17.33 1.96
N GLY A 5 5.01 17.80 0.74
CA GLY A 5 5.07 16.96 -0.45
C GLY A 5 5.95 17.60 -1.50
N THR A 6 6.30 16.85 -2.53
CA THR A 6 7.10 17.36 -3.66
C THR A 6 6.38 17.09 -4.98
N LEU A 7 6.58 17.98 -5.93
CA LEU A 7 6.11 17.84 -7.30
C LEU A 7 7.33 17.93 -8.23
N TYR A 8 7.51 16.88 -9.03
CA TYR A 8 8.48 16.92 -10.13
C TYR A 8 7.79 17.42 -11.41
N ILE A 9 8.29 18.49 -11.98
CA ILE A 9 7.83 19.01 -13.27
C ILE A 9 8.90 18.69 -14.32
N SER A 10 8.55 17.83 -15.27
CA SER A 10 9.46 17.45 -16.35
C SER A 10 9.86 18.68 -17.20
N PRO A 11 11.14 18.84 -17.57
CA PRO A 11 11.57 19.87 -18.51
C PRO A 11 10.90 19.79 -19.88
N ARG A 12 10.24 18.68 -20.21
CA ARG A 12 9.44 18.54 -21.45
C ARG A 12 8.15 19.33 -21.42
N LEU A 13 7.65 19.68 -20.24
CA LEU A 13 6.47 20.51 -20.09
C LEU A 13 6.85 21.97 -20.31
N LYS A 14 6.41 22.54 -21.43
CA LYS A 14 6.71 23.95 -21.80
C LYS A 14 5.91 24.96 -20.98
N SER A 15 4.79 24.54 -20.41
CA SER A 15 3.92 25.36 -19.58
C SER A 15 3.26 24.49 -18.51
N PHE A 16 3.30 24.95 -17.28
CA PHE A 16 2.62 24.35 -16.14
C PHE A 16 2.00 25.50 -15.33
N PRO A 17 0.67 25.57 -15.17
CA PRO A 17 0.02 26.67 -14.47
C PRO A 17 0.34 26.65 -12.98
N ALA A 18 0.48 27.84 -12.39
CA ALA A 18 0.64 28.00 -10.96
C ALA A 18 -0.61 27.48 -10.22
N LEU A 19 -0.42 26.67 -9.20
CA LEU A 19 -1.51 26.22 -8.31
C LEU A 19 -2.04 27.39 -7.46
N LEU A 20 -1.12 28.19 -6.91
CA LEU A 20 -1.42 29.39 -6.12
C LEU A 20 -0.57 30.55 -6.63
N GLN A 21 -1.23 31.58 -7.14
CA GLN A 21 -0.57 32.79 -7.59
C GLN A 21 -0.25 33.73 -6.42
N GLY A 22 0.82 34.53 -6.51
CA GLY A 22 1.19 35.50 -5.47
C GLY A 22 2.66 35.86 -5.50
N GLY A 23 3.38 35.74 -4.39
CA GLY A 23 4.71 36.25 -4.14
C GLY A 23 5.88 35.54 -4.84
N GLY A 24 5.63 34.57 -5.72
CA GLY A 24 6.67 33.92 -6.55
C GLY A 24 7.45 32.78 -5.88
N GLN A 25 7.07 32.36 -4.68
CA GLN A 25 7.68 31.21 -4.01
C GLN A 25 7.54 29.93 -4.86
N GLU A 26 8.45 28.97 -4.61
CA GLU A 26 8.51 27.69 -5.36
C GLU A 26 8.59 27.92 -6.89
N GLY A 27 9.43 28.85 -7.32
CA GLY A 27 9.56 29.18 -8.73
C GLY A 27 8.31 29.78 -9.37
N GLY A 28 7.42 30.34 -8.57
CA GLY A 28 6.14 30.90 -9.00
C GLY A 28 5.01 29.90 -9.13
N TYR A 29 5.26 28.60 -8.89
CA TYR A 29 4.25 27.57 -9.02
C TYR A 29 3.30 27.44 -7.82
N ARG A 30 3.80 27.78 -6.63
CA ARG A 30 3.01 27.71 -5.41
C ARG A 30 3.44 28.80 -4.45
N SER A 31 2.75 29.91 -4.49
CA SER A 31 3.04 31.06 -3.61
C SER A 31 2.61 30.81 -2.16
N GLY A 32 3.21 31.53 -1.24
CA GLY A 32 3.07 31.42 0.21
C GLY A 32 4.38 30.97 0.86
N THR A 33 4.63 31.43 2.08
CA THR A 33 5.85 31.11 2.83
C THR A 33 6.06 29.59 2.92
N GLU A 34 7.26 29.16 2.64
CA GLU A 34 7.65 27.76 2.64
C GLU A 34 7.67 27.21 4.08
N ALA A 35 7.10 26.01 4.26
CA ALA A 35 7.11 25.29 5.54
C ALA A 35 8.50 24.66 5.79
N THR A 36 9.51 25.48 6.00
CA THR A 36 10.93 25.07 6.07
C THR A 36 11.19 23.91 7.04
N PRO A 37 10.62 23.85 8.27
CA PRO A 37 10.83 22.69 9.15
C PRO A 37 10.34 21.36 8.53
N ALA A 38 9.20 21.37 7.85
CA ALA A 38 8.66 20.19 7.19
C ALA A 38 9.51 19.79 5.98
N ILE A 39 10.00 20.77 5.20
CA ILE A 39 10.89 20.55 4.06
C ILE A 39 12.21 19.93 4.51
N PHE A 40 12.84 20.44 5.57
CA PHE A 40 14.08 19.86 6.13
C PHE A 40 13.84 18.42 6.62
N GLY A 41 12.75 18.16 7.32
CA GLY A 41 12.40 16.80 7.76
C GLY A 41 12.15 15.85 6.58
N PHE A 42 11.53 16.34 5.50
CA PHE A 42 11.34 15.57 4.27
C PHE A 42 12.68 15.26 3.60
N ALA A 43 13.57 16.26 3.47
CA ALA A 43 14.90 16.07 2.90
C ALA A 43 15.74 15.05 3.70
N ALA A 44 15.72 15.13 5.03
CA ALA A 44 16.41 14.18 5.89
C ALA A 44 15.88 12.75 5.70
N ALA A 45 14.56 12.57 5.58
CA ALA A 45 13.95 11.27 5.29
C ALA A 45 14.37 10.73 3.91
N CYS A 46 14.41 11.58 2.89
CA CYS A 46 14.88 11.20 1.55
C CYS A 46 16.35 10.76 1.57
N THR A 47 17.20 11.48 2.29
CA THR A 47 18.62 11.14 2.43
C THR A 47 18.81 9.80 3.12
N ALA A 48 18.10 9.56 4.23
CA ALA A 48 18.17 8.30 4.95
C ALA A 48 17.66 7.12 4.09
N LEU A 49 16.56 7.32 3.37
CA LEU A 49 15.97 6.29 2.53
C LEU A 49 16.84 5.97 1.31
N SER A 50 17.45 6.99 0.68
CA SER A 50 18.27 6.78 -0.52
C SER A 50 19.49 5.89 -0.29
N ALA A 51 19.99 5.83 0.94
CA ALA A 51 21.14 5.00 1.31
C ALA A 51 20.82 3.49 1.29
N THR A 52 19.57 3.10 1.55
CA THR A 52 19.17 1.69 1.69
C THR A 52 18.11 1.25 0.69
N PHE A 53 17.56 2.18 -0.10
CA PHE A 53 16.37 1.97 -0.93
C PHE A 53 16.40 0.68 -1.77
N ASN A 54 17.49 0.45 -2.51
CA ASN A 54 17.58 -0.73 -3.39
C ASN A 54 17.71 -2.02 -2.58
N ALA A 55 18.42 -2.02 -1.47
CA ALA A 55 18.59 -3.17 -0.59
C ALA A 55 17.26 -3.51 0.10
N ASP A 56 16.55 -2.50 0.61
CA ASP A 56 15.24 -2.65 1.25
C ASP A 56 14.21 -3.18 0.25
N ALA A 57 14.13 -2.61 -0.95
CA ALA A 57 13.23 -3.06 -2.00
C ALA A 57 13.50 -4.52 -2.45
N ALA A 58 14.77 -4.91 -2.54
CA ALA A 58 15.14 -6.29 -2.87
C ALA A 58 14.73 -7.26 -1.75
N ARG A 59 14.95 -6.88 -0.48
CA ARG A 59 14.55 -7.66 0.68
C ARG A 59 13.03 -7.81 0.79
N GLU A 60 12.31 -6.70 0.66
CA GLU A 60 10.83 -6.71 0.66
C GLU A 60 10.28 -7.60 -0.46
N ARG A 61 10.86 -7.51 -1.65
CA ARG A 61 10.50 -8.38 -2.79
C ARG A 61 10.71 -9.86 -2.47
N ALA A 62 11.83 -10.22 -1.84
CA ALA A 62 12.11 -11.60 -1.46
C ALA A 62 11.09 -12.12 -0.42
N LEU A 63 10.79 -11.31 0.60
CA LEU A 63 9.79 -11.62 1.62
C LEU A 63 8.40 -11.80 1.00
N LEU A 64 8.00 -10.87 0.13
CA LEU A 64 6.70 -10.90 -0.54
C LEU A 64 6.58 -12.14 -1.45
N ASN A 65 7.60 -12.47 -2.23
CA ASN A 65 7.60 -13.65 -3.08
C ASN A 65 7.48 -14.95 -2.27
N ASN A 66 8.15 -15.04 -1.12
CA ASN A 66 8.01 -16.17 -0.21
C ASN A 66 6.57 -16.29 0.31
N ALA A 67 6.00 -15.20 0.82
CA ALA A 67 4.61 -15.18 1.27
C ALA A 67 3.63 -15.56 0.16
N VAL A 68 3.77 -15.00 -1.04
CA VAL A 68 2.94 -15.34 -2.21
C VAL A 68 3.04 -16.82 -2.55
N SER A 69 4.25 -17.41 -2.51
CA SER A 69 4.45 -18.83 -2.79
C SER A 69 3.73 -19.76 -1.80
N GLN A 70 3.56 -19.33 -0.55
CA GLN A 70 2.79 -20.05 0.46
C GLN A 70 1.29 -19.81 0.28
N LEU A 71 0.89 -18.54 0.14
CA LEU A 71 -0.52 -18.13 0.00
C LEU A 71 -1.18 -18.70 -1.26
N SER A 72 -0.47 -18.76 -2.38
CA SER A 72 -1.01 -19.31 -3.64
C SER A 72 -1.32 -20.81 -3.60
N LYS A 73 -0.91 -21.51 -2.56
CA LYS A 73 -1.22 -22.94 -2.34
C LYS A 73 -2.48 -23.12 -1.48
N LEU A 74 -3.05 -22.04 -0.96
CA LEU A 74 -4.22 -22.09 -0.12
C LEU A 74 -5.49 -22.04 -0.97
N ASP A 75 -6.27 -23.09 -0.94
CA ASP A 75 -7.59 -23.11 -1.56
C ASP A 75 -8.49 -22.08 -0.87
N GLY A 76 -9.24 -21.29 -1.67
CA GLY A 76 -10.14 -20.26 -1.15
C GLY A 76 -9.49 -18.88 -0.95
N LEU A 77 -8.20 -18.70 -1.30
CA LEU A 77 -7.52 -17.43 -1.35
C LEU A 77 -7.18 -17.02 -2.78
N VAL A 78 -7.33 -15.75 -3.10
CA VAL A 78 -6.95 -15.17 -4.40
C VAL A 78 -5.89 -14.10 -4.19
N VAL A 79 -4.78 -14.20 -4.93
CA VAL A 79 -3.78 -13.13 -5.07
C VAL A 79 -4.21 -12.24 -6.22
N ASN A 80 -4.51 -10.97 -5.96
CA ASN A 80 -5.01 -10.03 -6.96
C ASN A 80 -3.87 -9.35 -7.71
N GLY A 81 -3.86 -9.47 -9.02
CA GLY A 81 -2.89 -8.80 -9.89
C GLY A 81 -1.49 -9.42 -9.86
N ALA A 82 -0.54 -8.70 -10.48
CA ALA A 82 0.83 -9.16 -10.68
C ALA A 82 1.79 -8.87 -9.51
N HIS A 83 1.33 -8.18 -8.46
CA HIS A 83 2.13 -7.76 -7.29
C HIS A 83 3.51 -7.18 -7.66
N ASP A 84 3.54 -6.31 -8.68
CA ASP A 84 4.79 -5.71 -9.19
C ASP A 84 5.47 -4.77 -8.19
N ALA A 85 4.70 -4.12 -7.29
CA ALA A 85 5.27 -3.35 -6.20
C ALA A 85 5.95 -4.28 -5.17
N PRO A 86 7.21 -4.03 -4.77
CA PRO A 86 7.95 -4.95 -3.89
C PRO A 86 7.36 -5.09 -2.49
N HIS A 87 6.54 -4.15 -2.06
CA HIS A 87 6.06 -3.99 -0.70
C HIS A 87 4.53 -4.01 -0.57
N ILE A 88 3.79 -4.30 -1.65
CA ILE A 88 2.32 -4.30 -1.64
C ILE A 88 1.79 -5.60 -2.20
N LEU A 89 0.88 -6.23 -1.47
CA LEU A 89 0.17 -7.43 -1.87
C LEU A 89 -1.33 -7.22 -1.68
N SER A 90 -2.10 -7.48 -2.72
CA SER A 90 -3.57 -7.49 -2.67
C SER A 90 -4.07 -8.92 -2.64
N LEU A 91 -4.87 -9.24 -1.66
CA LEU A 91 -5.42 -10.57 -1.41
C LEU A 91 -6.93 -10.49 -1.31
N SER A 92 -7.61 -11.60 -1.62
CA SER A 92 -9.04 -11.75 -1.38
C SER A 92 -9.34 -13.15 -0.85
N VAL A 93 -10.27 -13.22 0.11
CA VAL A 93 -10.88 -14.47 0.53
C VAL A 93 -12.38 -14.37 0.19
N PRO A 94 -12.80 -14.92 -0.97
CA PRO A 94 -14.22 -14.88 -1.38
C PRO A 94 -15.12 -15.51 -0.32
N GLY A 95 -16.27 -14.89 -0.08
CA GLY A 95 -17.21 -15.35 0.95
C GLY A 95 -16.92 -14.85 2.37
N VAL A 96 -15.76 -14.22 2.61
CA VAL A 96 -15.44 -13.56 3.89
C VAL A 96 -15.41 -12.05 3.67
N PRO A 97 -16.33 -11.27 4.27
CA PRO A 97 -16.30 -9.82 4.15
C PRO A 97 -14.97 -9.25 4.65
N THR A 98 -14.41 -8.28 3.92
CA THR A 98 -13.13 -7.62 4.24
C THR A 98 -13.02 -7.20 5.70
N GLN A 99 -14.09 -6.63 6.29
CA GLN A 99 -14.07 -6.18 7.67
C GLN A 99 -13.83 -7.31 8.66
N ASN A 100 -14.40 -8.50 8.40
CA ASN A 100 -14.20 -9.68 9.25
C ASN A 100 -12.74 -10.13 9.18
N THR A 101 -12.15 -10.16 7.99
CA THR A 101 -10.72 -10.45 7.80
C THR A 101 -9.83 -9.47 8.57
N ILE A 102 -10.12 -8.16 8.48
CA ILE A 102 -9.37 -7.12 9.20
C ILE A 102 -9.47 -7.34 10.72
N ASN A 103 -10.66 -7.60 11.24
CA ASN A 103 -10.87 -7.80 12.68
C ASN A 103 -10.08 -9.02 13.18
N ILE A 104 -10.15 -10.16 12.48
CA ILE A 104 -9.41 -11.37 12.85
C ILE A 104 -7.90 -11.11 12.85
N LEU A 105 -7.37 -10.48 11.79
CA LEU A 105 -5.94 -10.14 11.71
C LEU A 105 -5.51 -9.17 12.82
N GLN A 106 -6.36 -8.20 13.16
CA GLN A 106 -6.11 -7.25 14.23
C GLN A 106 -6.04 -7.93 15.61
N ASP A 107 -6.84 -8.96 15.87
CA ASP A 107 -6.79 -9.74 17.11
C ASP A 107 -5.44 -10.44 17.28
N HIS A 108 -4.74 -10.73 16.18
CA HIS A 108 -3.35 -11.25 16.14
C HIS A 108 -2.28 -10.15 16.03
N GLY A 109 -2.65 -8.87 16.19
CA GLY A 109 -1.72 -7.73 16.08
C GLY A 109 -1.30 -7.39 14.64
N ILE A 110 -1.96 -7.96 13.62
CA ILE A 110 -1.65 -7.75 12.21
C ILE A 110 -2.54 -6.66 11.64
N CYS A 111 -1.93 -5.52 11.27
CA CYS A 111 -2.65 -4.38 10.68
C CYS A 111 -2.61 -4.45 9.15
N VAL A 112 -3.77 -4.59 8.54
CA VAL A 112 -3.96 -4.55 7.08
C VAL A 112 -4.96 -3.46 6.70
N SER A 113 -5.11 -3.18 5.42
CA SER A 113 -6.06 -2.18 4.94
C SER A 113 -7.17 -2.82 4.12
N ALA A 114 -8.41 -2.38 4.29
CA ALA A 114 -9.43 -2.55 3.27
C ALA A 114 -8.97 -1.86 1.96
N GLY A 115 -9.32 -2.41 0.81
CA GLY A 115 -8.78 -2.01 -0.49
C GLY A 115 -8.61 -0.52 -0.72
N SER A 116 -9.64 0.30 -0.62
CA SER A 116 -9.52 1.77 -0.72
C SER A 116 -10.05 2.45 0.54
N ALA A 117 -9.14 3.04 1.32
CA ALA A 117 -9.49 3.79 2.53
C ALA A 117 -10.47 4.97 2.27
N CYS A 118 -10.52 5.47 1.04
CA CYS A 118 -11.39 6.57 0.62
C CYS A 118 -12.78 6.14 0.14
N ALA A 119 -13.05 4.85 -0.01
CA ALA A 119 -14.24 4.36 -0.69
C ALA A 119 -15.53 4.41 0.17
N LYS A 120 -15.49 4.79 1.45
CA LYS A 120 -16.66 4.95 2.33
C LYS A 120 -17.75 3.89 2.12
N GLY A 121 -17.39 2.61 2.04
CA GLY A 121 -18.32 1.50 1.81
C GLY A 121 -18.54 1.15 0.32
N HIS A 122 -17.90 1.83 -0.62
CA HIS A 122 -17.89 1.43 -2.02
C HIS A 122 -16.73 0.47 -2.32
N ARG A 123 -16.91 -0.38 -3.34
CA ARG A 123 -15.85 -1.25 -3.86
C ARG A 123 -14.67 -0.43 -4.38
N SER A 124 -13.50 -1.02 -4.37
CA SER A 124 -12.28 -0.37 -4.87
C SER A 124 -12.37 -0.17 -6.39
N HIS A 125 -12.36 1.09 -6.84
CA HIS A 125 -12.32 1.42 -8.26
C HIS A 125 -11.10 0.82 -8.99
N VAL A 126 -10.01 0.53 -8.27
CA VAL A 126 -8.83 -0.15 -8.83
C VAL A 126 -9.17 -1.61 -9.16
N LEU A 127 -9.82 -2.32 -8.23
CA LEU A 127 -10.21 -3.72 -8.46
C LEU A 127 -11.31 -3.83 -9.52
N GLU A 128 -12.22 -2.85 -9.58
CA GLU A 128 -13.20 -2.72 -10.65
C GLU A 128 -12.53 -2.52 -12.02
N ALA A 129 -11.54 -1.62 -12.10
CA ALA A 129 -10.77 -1.39 -13.32
C ALA A 129 -9.95 -2.61 -13.75
N MET A 130 -9.56 -3.48 -12.80
CA MET A 130 -8.93 -4.78 -13.08
C MET A 130 -9.94 -5.83 -13.57
N GLY A 131 -11.24 -5.53 -13.56
CA GLY A 131 -12.29 -6.46 -13.98
C GLY A 131 -12.56 -7.60 -13.01
N LEU A 132 -12.23 -7.43 -11.72
CA LEU A 132 -12.46 -8.48 -10.74
C LEU A 132 -13.96 -8.60 -10.41
N PRO A 133 -14.48 -9.82 -10.23
CA PRO A 133 -15.88 -10.02 -9.89
C PRO A 133 -16.20 -9.53 -8.46
N PRO A 134 -17.46 -9.18 -8.19
CA PRO A 134 -17.89 -8.62 -6.91
C PRO A 134 -17.49 -9.44 -5.68
N GLU A 135 -17.60 -10.76 -5.74
CA GLU A 135 -17.25 -11.66 -4.62
C GLU A 135 -15.75 -11.63 -4.27
N ILE A 136 -14.88 -11.39 -5.26
CA ILE A 136 -13.44 -11.20 -5.03
C ILE A 136 -13.19 -9.83 -4.37
N MET A 137 -13.87 -8.80 -4.86
CA MET A 137 -13.71 -7.43 -4.34
C MET A 137 -14.21 -7.30 -2.90
N ASP A 138 -15.32 -7.95 -2.55
CA ASP A 138 -15.95 -7.86 -1.23
C ASP A 138 -15.11 -8.55 -0.13
N GLY A 139 -14.26 -9.51 -0.50
CA GLY A 139 -13.31 -10.18 0.39
C GLY A 139 -11.89 -9.63 0.30
N SER A 140 -11.66 -8.49 -0.38
CA SER A 140 -10.31 -7.99 -0.67
C SER A 140 -9.71 -7.17 0.46
N PHE A 141 -8.42 -7.39 0.71
CA PHE A 141 -7.62 -6.58 1.63
C PHE A 141 -6.19 -6.41 1.10
N ARG A 142 -5.50 -5.40 1.62
CA ARG A 142 -4.14 -5.08 1.21
C ARG A 142 -3.17 -5.25 2.36
N VAL A 143 -2.14 -6.04 2.12
CA VAL A 143 -0.96 -6.18 2.98
C VAL A 143 0.12 -5.24 2.46
N SER A 144 0.76 -4.50 3.35
CA SER A 144 1.86 -3.60 3.00
C SER A 144 3.06 -3.89 3.90
N LEU A 145 4.19 -4.15 3.26
CA LEU A 145 5.46 -4.38 3.93
C LEU A 145 6.23 -3.07 4.10
N CYS A 146 7.14 -3.04 5.05
CA CYS A 146 8.10 -1.97 5.20
C CYS A 146 9.49 -2.57 5.49
N ARG A 147 10.49 -1.71 5.53
CA ARG A 147 11.88 -2.13 5.79
C ARG A 147 12.07 -2.90 7.11
N ASP A 148 11.16 -2.80 8.06
CA ASP A 148 11.24 -3.46 9.36
C ASP A 148 10.42 -4.76 9.40
N THR A 149 9.65 -5.08 8.34
CA THR A 149 8.86 -6.32 8.24
C THR A 149 9.77 -7.55 8.23
N THR A 150 9.42 -8.56 9.01
CA THR A 150 10.18 -9.81 9.13
C THR A 150 9.50 -10.99 8.42
N ALA A 151 10.25 -12.08 8.23
CA ALA A 151 9.70 -13.31 7.67
C ALA A 151 8.68 -13.95 8.62
N GLU A 152 8.94 -13.92 9.90
CA GLU A 152 8.09 -14.48 10.96
C GLU A 152 6.73 -13.78 11.03
N GLU A 153 6.68 -12.46 10.80
CA GLU A 153 5.44 -11.71 10.72
C GLU A 153 4.59 -12.16 9.52
N LEU A 154 5.23 -12.43 8.37
CA LEU A 154 4.53 -12.93 7.19
C LEU A 154 4.10 -14.40 7.34
N ASP A 155 4.90 -15.23 7.98
CA ASP A 155 4.51 -16.62 8.30
C ASP A 155 3.32 -16.63 9.27
N THR A 156 3.27 -15.72 10.22
CA THR A 156 2.11 -15.53 11.11
C THR A 156 0.87 -15.12 10.31
N LEU A 157 0.99 -14.15 9.40
CA LEU A 157 -0.10 -13.76 8.50
C LEU A 157 -0.64 -14.95 7.70
N VAL A 158 0.25 -15.75 7.10
CA VAL A 158 -0.12 -16.94 6.33
C VAL A 158 -0.87 -17.96 7.20
N SER A 159 -0.39 -18.20 8.42
CA SER A 159 -1.04 -19.12 9.38
C SER A 159 -2.45 -18.66 9.74
N VAL A 160 -2.63 -17.40 10.12
CA VAL A 160 -3.93 -16.85 10.50
C VAL A 160 -4.91 -16.89 9.32
N ILE A 161 -4.45 -16.57 8.11
CA ILE A 161 -5.30 -16.68 6.92
C ILE A 161 -5.78 -18.13 6.72
N ARG A 162 -4.86 -19.09 6.78
CA ARG A 162 -5.14 -20.51 6.57
C ARG A 162 -6.07 -21.09 7.65
N GLU A 163 -5.82 -20.76 8.91
CA GLU A 163 -6.45 -21.44 10.04
C GLU A 163 -7.73 -20.78 10.51
N GLU A 164 -7.85 -19.46 10.34
CA GLU A 164 -8.99 -18.73 10.89
C GLU A 164 -9.85 -17.99 9.86
N ILE A 165 -9.27 -17.55 8.73
CA ILE A 165 -10.03 -16.75 7.76
C ILE A 165 -10.67 -17.64 6.70
N ILE A 166 -9.88 -18.48 6.02
CA ILE A 166 -10.37 -19.36 4.95
C ILE A 166 -11.51 -20.30 5.45
N PRO A 167 -11.45 -20.92 6.64
CA PRO A 167 -12.56 -21.77 7.12
C PRO A 167 -13.90 -21.04 7.32
N ARG A 168 -13.91 -19.73 7.30
CA ARG A 168 -15.14 -18.90 7.40
C ARG A 168 -15.73 -18.53 6.03
N ALA A 169 -15.05 -18.86 4.94
CA ALA A 169 -15.59 -18.68 3.59
C ALA A 169 -16.80 -19.62 3.41
N ARG A 170 -17.94 -19.05 3.04
CA ARG A 170 -19.21 -19.77 2.80
C ARG A 170 -19.61 -19.66 1.35
#